data_98a122225a4ac123711d686e54c5c822
#
_entry.id   98a122225a4ac123711d686e54c5c822
#
_cell.length_a   1.000
_cell.length_b   1.000
_cell.length_c   1.000
_cell.angle_alpha   90.00
_cell.angle_beta   90.00
_cell.angle_gamma   90.00
#
_symmetry.space_group_name_H-M   'P 1'
#
loop_
_entity.id
_entity.type
_entity.pdbx_description
1 polymer ?
#
loop_
_entity_poly.entity_id
_entity_poly.type
_entity_poly.pdbx_seq_one_letter_code
_entity_poly.pdbx_strand_id
1 'polypeptide(L)'
;MVQVDAIQKGLGGYVTGVDLSKPLADGELADIKAAWLDLGVLAFPDQALSPEQQAAFSAQFGELDVYPFMTPVQSHPNVIPIIKEPEAKMNFGGGWHTDTSYLAKP
;
A
#
# COMPACT_ATOMS: atom_id res chain seq x y z
N MET A 1 -16.91 -4.94 -10.38
CA MET A 1 -15.91 -5.84 -11.03
C MET A 1 -14.57 -5.13 -11.08
N VAL A 2 -13.52 -5.80 -10.64
CA VAL A 2 -12.16 -5.24 -10.69
C VAL A 2 -11.75 -5.03 -12.14
N GLN A 3 -11.29 -3.83 -12.46
CA GLN A 3 -10.72 -3.48 -13.74
C GLN A 3 -9.27 -3.05 -13.55
N VAL A 4 -8.39 -3.49 -14.42
CA VAL A 4 -6.96 -3.17 -14.36
C VAL A 4 -6.52 -2.58 -15.70
N ASP A 5 -6.09 -1.33 -15.65
CA ASP A 5 -5.58 -0.61 -16.81
C ASP A 5 -4.07 -0.39 -16.66
N ALA A 6 -3.27 -1.07 -17.46
CA ALA A 6 -1.81 -0.92 -17.41
C ALA A 6 -1.39 0.51 -17.78
N ILE A 7 -0.50 1.09 -16.97
CA ILE A 7 0.07 2.42 -17.23
C ILE A 7 1.06 2.34 -18.38
N GLN A 8 1.89 1.31 -18.35
CA GLN A 8 2.79 0.95 -19.47
C GLN A 8 3.02 -0.55 -19.46
N LYS A 9 3.56 -1.07 -20.57
CA LYS A 9 3.80 -2.50 -20.71
C LYS A 9 4.75 -3.01 -19.61
N GLY A 10 4.27 -3.93 -18.79
CA GLY A 10 5.06 -4.62 -17.77
C GLY A 10 5.38 -3.81 -16.51
N LEU A 11 4.86 -2.59 -16.37
CA LEU A 11 5.08 -1.80 -15.17
C LEU A 11 3.94 -0.84 -14.86
N GLY A 12 3.30 -1.10 -13.71
CA GLY A 12 2.27 -0.23 -13.17
C GLY A 12 0.89 -0.41 -13.78
N GLY A 13 -0.13 -0.31 -12.96
CA GLY A 13 -1.53 -0.35 -13.37
C GLY A 13 -2.43 0.44 -12.45
N TYR A 14 -3.52 0.98 -13.00
CA TYR A 14 -4.63 1.52 -12.23
C TYR A 14 -5.67 0.42 -12.01
N VAL A 15 -6.12 0.29 -10.76
CA VAL A 15 -7.18 -0.64 -10.39
C VAL A 15 -8.41 0.14 -10.01
N THR A 16 -9.51 -0.13 -10.69
CA THR A 16 -10.82 0.50 -10.49
C THR A 16 -11.91 -0.55 -10.30
N GLY A 17 -13.13 -0.12 -10.00
CA GLY A 17 -14.26 -1.02 -9.81
C GLY A 17 -14.26 -1.78 -8.49
N VAL A 18 -13.46 -1.33 -7.51
CA VAL A 18 -13.34 -1.93 -6.19
C VAL A 18 -13.40 -0.86 -5.11
N ASP A 19 -13.98 -1.19 -3.97
CA ASP A 19 -14.06 -0.32 -2.78
C ASP A 19 -13.19 -0.93 -1.67
N LEU A 20 -12.01 -0.34 -1.46
CA LEU A 20 -11.04 -0.83 -0.47
C LEU A 20 -11.45 -0.55 0.98
N SER A 21 -12.49 0.23 1.21
CA SER A 21 -13.03 0.46 2.55
C SER A 21 -13.79 -0.75 3.11
N LYS A 22 -14.02 -1.76 2.28
CA LYS A 22 -14.74 -2.98 2.62
C LYS A 22 -13.86 -4.21 2.40
N PRO A 23 -14.15 -5.32 3.08
CA PRO A 23 -13.50 -6.59 2.76
C PRO A 23 -13.70 -6.95 1.28
N LEU A 24 -12.61 -7.33 0.63
CA LEU A 24 -12.65 -7.80 -0.75
C LEU A 24 -13.26 -9.20 -0.82
N ALA A 25 -14.05 -9.47 -1.86
CA ALA A 25 -14.42 -10.82 -2.19
C ALA A 25 -13.19 -11.64 -2.63
N ASP A 26 -13.23 -12.95 -2.47
CA ASP A 26 -12.12 -13.85 -2.80
C ASP A 26 -11.65 -13.68 -4.25
N GLY A 27 -12.58 -13.51 -5.18
CA GLY A 27 -12.27 -13.26 -6.58
C GLY A 27 -11.57 -11.90 -6.81
N GLU A 28 -12.03 -10.86 -6.15
CA GLU A 28 -11.41 -9.52 -6.24
C GLU A 28 -9.98 -9.53 -5.71
N LEU A 29 -9.76 -10.18 -4.57
CA LEU A 29 -8.43 -10.30 -3.99
C LEU A 29 -7.49 -11.09 -4.91
N ALA A 30 -7.97 -12.18 -5.51
CA ALA A 30 -7.19 -12.98 -6.44
C ALA A 30 -6.81 -12.18 -7.70
N ASP A 31 -7.74 -11.43 -8.27
CA ASP A 31 -7.51 -10.59 -9.44
C ASP A 31 -6.47 -9.49 -9.15
N ILE A 32 -6.58 -8.84 -8.00
CA ILE A 32 -5.63 -7.81 -7.58
C ILE A 32 -4.23 -8.41 -7.37
N LYS A 33 -4.12 -9.56 -6.72
CA LYS A 33 -2.83 -10.23 -6.53
C LYS A 33 -2.18 -10.64 -7.87
N ALA A 34 -2.96 -11.16 -8.79
CA ALA A 34 -2.48 -11.51 -10.13
C ALA A 34 -1.98 -10.28 -10.89
N ALA A 35 -2.74 -9.19 -10.87
CA ALA A 35 -2.35 -7.92 -11.49
C ALA A 35 -1.08 -7.35 -10.85
N TRP A 36 -0.94 -7.44 -9.54
CA TRP A 36 0.25 -6.97 -8.84
C TRP A 36 1.50 -7.75 -9.23
N LEU A 37 1.40 -9.07 -9.32
CA LEU A 37 2.51 -9.92 -9.78
C LEU A 37 2.92 -9.62 -11.22
N ASP A 38 1.96 -9.30 -12.08
CA ASP A 38 2.22 -8.98 -13.49
C ASP A 38 2.82 -7.58 -13.69
N LEU A 39 2.31 -6.59 -12.96
CA LEU A 39 2.63 -5.18 -13.19
C LEU A 39 3.58 -4.56 -12.15
N GLY A 40 3.85 -5.22 -11.05
CA GLY A 40 4.76 -4.79 -9.99
C GLY A 40 4.25 -3.68 -9.08
N VAL A 41 3.51 -2.72 -9.60
CA VAL A 41 2.93 -1.59 -8.86
C VAL A 41 1.49 -1.38 -9.28
N LEU A 42 0.61 -1.23 -8.31
CA LEU A 42 -0.80 -0.90 -8.54
C LEU A 42 -1.18 0.40 -7.84
N ALA A 43 -1.90 1.24 -8.53
CA ALA A 43 -2.51 2.44 -7.98
C ALA A 43 -4.04 2.27 -7.92
N PHE A 44 -4.62 2.64 -6.80
CA PHE A 44 -6.06 2.57 -6.55
C PHE A 44 -6.60 4.00 -6.40
N PRO A 45 -7.04 4.63 -7.49
CA PRO A 45 -7.53 6.00 -7.43
C PRO A 45 -8.84 6.10 -6.64
N ASP A 46 -9.11 7.30 -6.16
CA ASP A 46 -10.37 7.67 -5.51
C ASP A 46 -10.77 6.81 -4.28
N GLN A 47 -9.78 6.32 -3.54
CA GLN A 47 -10.00 5.56 -2.31
C GLN A 47 -9.79 6.46 -1.08
N ALA A 48 -10.86 6.71 -0.33
CA ALA A 48 -10.79 7.40 0.95
C ALA A 48 -10.81 6.38 2.08
N LEU A 49 -9.64 6.10 2.67
CA LEU A 49 -9.49 5.07 3.71
C LEU A 49 -9.14 5.69 5.05
N SER A 50 -9.81 5.23 6.11
CA SER A 50 -9.33 5.43 7.47
C SER A 50 -8.08 4.57 7.73
N PRO A 51 -7.27 4.85 8.78
CA PRO A 51 -6.18 3.98 9.17
C PRO A 51 -6.59 2.52 9.40
N GLU A 52 -7.79 2.30 9.95
CA GLU A 52 -8.37 0.97 10.16
C GLU A 52 -8.63 0.24 8.85
N GLN A 53 -9.23 0.93 7.91
CA GLN A 53 -9.54 0.38 6.59
C GLN A 53 -8.26 0.08 5.79
N GLN A 54 -7.26 0.95 5.86
CA GLN A 54 -5.95 0.71 5.25
C GLN A 54 -5.28 -0.52 5.85
N ALA A 55 -5.27 -0.66 7.17
CA ALA A 55 -4.73 -1.83 7.83
C ALA A 55 -5.49 -3.11 7.45
N ALA A 56 -6.82 -3.06 7.42
CA ALA A 56 -7.66 -4.20 7.05
C ALA A 56 -7.43 -4.63 5.59
N PHE A 57 -7.31 -3.68 4.67
CA PHE A 57 -6.96 -3.98 3.28
C PHE A 57 -5.58 -4.64 3.17
N SER A 58 -4.58 -4.05 3.81
CA SER A 58 -3.19 -4.53 3.76
C SER A 58 -3.02 -5.93 4.37
N ALA A 59 -3.77 -6.24 5.43
CA ALA A 59 -3.73 -7.54 6.11
C ALA A 59 -4.17 -8.71 5.22
N GLN A 60 -4.92 -8.46 4.16
CA GLN A 60 -5.31 -9.49 3.20
C GLN A 60 -4.16 -9.99 2.33
N PHE A 61 -3.05 -9.25 2.31
CA PHE A 61 -1.84 -9.60 1.54
C PHE A 61 -0.76 -10.28 2.39
N GLY A 62 -0.86 -10.22 3.70
CA GLY A 62 0.09 -10.82 4.62
C GLY A 62 0.01 -10.22 6.01
N GLU A 63 0.86 -10.71 6.89
CA GLU A 63 0.99 -10.18 8.25
C GLU A 63 1.53 -8.75 8.20
N LEU A 64 0.91 -7.85 8.97
CA LEU A 64 1.35 -6.47 9.06
C LEU A 64 2.54 -6.33 10.01
N ASP A 65 3.49 -5.49 9.65
CA ASP A 65 4.65 -5.19 10.46
C ASP A 65 4.48 -3.90 11.27
N VAL A 66 5.34 -3.72 12.26
CA VAL A 66 5.45 -2.50 13.07
C VAL A 66 6.78 -1.84 12.76
N TYR A 67 6.75 -0.61 12.23
CA TYR A 67 7.96 0.15 11.96
C TYR A 67 8.47 0.81 13.25
N PRO A 68 9.66 0.42 13.76
CA PRO A 68 10.09 0.80 15.10
C PRO A 68 10.66 2.22 15.21
N PHE A 69 10.91 2.90 14.07
CA PHE A 69 11.62 4.19 14.04
C PHE A 69 10.72 5.41 13.93
N MET A 70 9.40 5.21 13.84
CA MET A 70 8.43 6.29 13.76
C MET A 70 7.21 5.99 14.65
N THR A 71 6.58 7.05 15.13
CA THR A 71 5.36 6.92 15.93
C THR A 71 4.18 6.60 15.02
N PRO A 72 3.48 5.49 15.24
CA PRO A 72 2.30 5.14 14.46
C PRO A 72 1.11 6.06 14.82
N VAL A 73 0.05 6.00 14.01
CA VAL A 73 -1.23 6.58 14.41
C VAL A 73 -1.74 5.88 15.69
N GLN A 74 -2.38 6.65 16.56
CA GLN A 74 -2.74 6.18 17.90
C GLN A 74 -3.61 4.91 17.91
N SER A 75 -4.50 4.77 16.93
CA SER A 75 -5.43 3.63 16.83
C SER A 75 -4.84 2.37 16.18
N HIS A 76 -3.74 2.50 15.41
CA HIS A 76 -3.19 1.40 14.63
C HIS A 76 -1.66 1.43 14.58
N PRO A 77 -0.99 0.46 15.26
CA PRO A 77 0.47 0.43 15.35
C PRO A 77 1.17 0.11 14.01
N ASN A 78 0.43 -0.39 13.03
CA ASN A 78 0.96 -0.74 11.72
C ASN A 78 0.85 0.41 10.69
N VAL A 79 0.24 1.54 11.06
CA VAL A 79 0.04 2.69 10.18
C VAL A 79 0.82 3.87 10.74
N ILE A 80 1.74 4.39 9.94
CA ILE A 80 2.55 5.55 10.31
C ILE A 80 2.20 6.75 9.43
N PRO A 81 2.06 7.97 9.99
CA PRO A 81 1.91 9.17 9.20
C PRO A 81 3.27 9.62 8.69
N ILE A 82 3.35 9.96 7.41
CA ILE A 82 4.53 10.60 6.82
C ILE A 82 4.11 12.00 6.40
N ILE A 83 4.58 12.99 7.15
CA ILE A 83 4.20 14.40 6.95
C ILE A 83 5.44 15.15 6.50
N LYS A 84 5.30 15.87 5.39
CA LYS A 84 6.31 16.80 4.91
C LYS A 84 5.71 18.21 4.87
N GLU A 85 6.25 19.09 5.71
CA GLU A 85 5.89 20.49 5.68
C GLU A 85 6.44 21.17 4.41
N PRO A 86 5.79 22.24 3.91
CA PRO A 86 6.23 22.90 2.69
C PRO A 86 7.68 23.39 2.71
N GLU A 87 8.17 23.77 3.88
CA GLU A 87 9.54 24.29 4.08
C GLU A 87 10.58 23.18 4.26
N ALA A 88 10.16 21.93 4.42
CA ALA A 88 11.08 20.81 4.64
C ALA A 88 11.90 20.54 3.38
N LYS A 89 13.23 20.54 3.54
CA LYS A 89 14.17 20.34 2.44
C LYS A 89 14.42 18.86 2.13
N MET A 90 14.20 17.98 3.12
CA MET A 90 14.47 16.55 2.99
C MET A 90 13.15 15.77 2.81
N ASN A 91 13.21 14.75 1.96
CA ASN A 91 12.11 13.80 1.79
C ASN A 91 12.41 12.53 2.59
N PHE A 92 11.36 11.96 3.19
CA PHE A 92 11.44 10.60 3.73
C PHE A 92 11.66 9.62 2.56
N GLY A 93 12.69 8.78 2.69
CA GLY A 93 13.00 7.82 1.63
C GLY A 93 13.54 8.44 0.33
N GLY A 94 14.05 9.68 0.37
CA GLY A 94 14.49 10.39 -0.84
C GLY A 94 15.80 9.90 -1.46
N GLY A 95 16.56 9.03 -0.78
CA GLY A 95 17.77 8.41 -1.32
C GLY A 95 17.52 7.01 -1.85
N TRP A 96 18.39 6.49 -2.70
CA TRP A 96 18.39 5.09 -3.08
C TRP A 96 18.58 4.21 -1.85
N HIS A 97 17.71 3.23 -1.65
CA HIS A 97 17.71 2.36 -0.48
C HIS A 97 17.05 1.01 -0.77
N THR A 98 17.23 0.09 0.13
CA THR A 98 16.42 -1.13 0.24
C THR A 98 15.55 -1.02 1.49
N ASP A 99 14.31 -1.49 1.41
CA ASP A 99 13.40 -1.46 2.54
C ASP A 99 13.74 -2.56 3.55
N THR A 100 13.67 -2.19 4.83
CA THR A 100 13.72 -3.13 5.97
C THR A 100 14.81 -4.21 5.90
N SER A 101 15.96 -3.90 5.29
CA SER A 101 17.07 -4.85 5.09
C SER A 101 17.68 -5.38 6.41
N TYR A 102 17.37 -4.72 7.54
CA TYR A 102 17.80 -5.15 8.88
C TYR A 102 16.92 -6.25 9.47
N LEU A 103 15.79 -6.58 8.84
CA LEU A 103 14.90 -7.66 9.28
C LEU A 103 15.34 -9.01 8.70
N ALA A 104 15.01 -10.09 9.41
CA ALA A 104 15.23 -11.44 8.92
C ALA A 104 14.36 -11.75 7.69
N LYS A 105 13.21 -11.10 7.59
CA LYS A 105 12.29 -11.14 6.43
C LYS A 105 11.99 -9.69 6.01
N PRO A 106 12.86 -9.10 5.21
CA PRO A 106 12.70 -7.73 4.75
C PRO A 106 11.50 -7.54 3.82
#